data_a75270808d82876b361d9148c03a126b
#
_entry.id   a75270808d82876b361d9148c03a126b
#
_cell.length_a   1.000
_cell.length_b   1.000
_cell.length_c   1.000
_cell.angle_alpha   90.00
_cell.angle_beta   90.00
_cell.angle_gamma   90.00
#
_symmetry.space_group_name_H-M   'P 1'
#
loop_
_entity.id
_entity.type
_entity.pdbx_description
1 polymer ?
#
loop_
_entity_poly.entity_id
_entity_poly.type
_entity_poly.pdbx_seq_one_letter_code
_entity_poly.pdbx_strand_id
1 'polypeptide(L)'
;MTSAPTLHDEDIILWSEHQADLLRRLAAGEPMNETPDWSNIVEEIESVGNEQRHAVESLLLQAMLHMIKAEAWPDCRDVDHWLDEARLFRAQATARFVPSMRQRIDMTRLWRLALRAMPRRVDGQPPRTVPEACPMTLDQLLSEEP
;
A
#
# COMPACT_ATOMS: atom_id res chain seq x y z
N MET A 1 -21.37 8.29 26.74
CA MET A 1 -22.19 8.85 25.65
C MET A 1 -21.47 8.67 24.32
N THR A 2 -22.10 7.96 23.43
CA THR A 2 -21.64 7.90 22.02
C THR A 2 -22.07 9.19 21.33
N SER A 3 -21.14 9.93 20.75
CA SER A 3 -21.46 11.08 19.91
C SER A 3 -22.32 10.63 18.72
N ALA A 4 -23.28 11.48 18.31
CA ALA A 4 -24.00 11.24 17.08
C ALA A 4 -23.01 11.14 15.90
N PRO A 5 -23.24 10.26 14.91
CA PRO A 5 -22.41 10.19 13.74
C PRO A 5 -22.40 11.54 13.00
N THR A 6 -21.23 11.95 12.54
CA THR A 6 -21.04 13.19 11.77
C THR A 6 -21.16 12.90 10.28
N LEU A 7 -21.30 13.95 9.46
CA LEU A 7 -21.30 13.78 8.00
C LEU A 7 -20.02 13.09 7.51
N HIS A 8 -18.88 13.40 8.13
CA HIS A 8 -17.60 12.72 7.86
C HIS A 8 -17.69 11.20 8.06
N ASP A 9 -18.40 10.76 9.11
CA ASP A 9 -18.55 9.34 9.40
C ASP A 9 -19.59 8.63 8.51
N GLU A 10 -20.63 9.37 8.10
CA GLU A 10 -21.75 8.81 7.34
C GLU A 10 -21.54 8.83 5.84
N ASP A 11 -20.97 9.93 5.31
CA ASP A 11 -20.77 10.13 3.87
C ASP A 11 -19.54 10.99 3.61
N ILE A 12 -18.39 10.32 3.48
CA ILE A 12 -17.10 10.98 3.28
C ILE A 12 -17.04 11.74 1.96
N ILE A 13 -17.76 11.32 0.94
CA ILE A 13 -17.79 11.99 -0.37
C ILE A 13 -18.49 13.34 -0.25
N LEU A 14 -19.69 13.33 0.30
CA LEU A 14 -20.47 14.55 0.49
C LEU A 14 -19.77 15.50 1.47
N TRP A 15 -19.20 14.96 2.55
CA TRP A 15 -18.39 15.74 3.49
C TRP A 15 -17.21 16.42 2.80
N SER A 16 -16.45 15.69 1.96
CA SER A 16 -15.28 16.23 1.28
C SER A 16 -15.64 17.35 0.30
N GLU A 17 -16.72 17.19 -0.45
CA GLU A 17 -17.22 18.20 -1.36
C GLU A 17 -17.62 19.48 -0.62
N HIS A 18 -18.32 19.33 0.49
CA HIS A 18 -18.74 20.45 1.33
C HIS A 18 -17.54 21.20 1.94
N GLN A 19 -16.58 20.46 2.52
CA GLN A 19 -15.37 21.07 3.08
C GLN A 19 -14.50 21.73 2.02
N ALA A 20 -14.37 21.13 0.84
CA ALA A 20 -13.64 21.74 -0.26
C ALA A 20 -14.26 23.08 -0.69
N ASP A 21 -15.59 23.18 -0.73
CA ASP A 21 -16.28 24.42 -1.03
C ASP A 21 -16.01 25.50 0.04
N LEU A 22 -16.10 25.14 1.32
CA LEU A 22 -15.76 26.05 2.42
C LEU A 22 -14.31 26.55 2.33
N LEU A 23 -13.37 25.67 2.02
CA LEU A 23 -11.96 26.05 1.88
C LEU A 23 -11.70 26.95 0.68
N ARG A 24 -12.38 26.74 -0.45
CA ARG A 24 -12.27 27.62 -1.63
C ARG A 24 -12.79 29.03 -1.32
N ARG A 25 -13.92 29.13 -0.63
CA ARG A 25 -14.50 30.39 -0.22
C ARG A 25 -13.63 31.13 0.77
N LEU A 26 -13.06 30.41 1.73
CA LEU A 26 -12.09 30.95 2.68
C LEU A 26 -10.85 31.49 1.97
N ALA A 27 -10.30 30.73 1.02
CA ALA A 27 -9.14 31.13 0.22
C ALA A 27 -9.42 32.37 -0.64
N ALA A 28 -10.66 32.55 -1.08
CA ALA A 28 -11.11 33.74 -1.84
C ALA A 28 -11.36 34.95 -0.96
N GLY A 29 -11.23 34.81 0.37
CA GLY A 29 -11.47 35.92 1.32
C GLY A 29 -12.95 36.24 1.52
N GLU A 30 -13.86 35.33 1.17
CA GLU A 30 -15.29 35.53 1.39
C GLU A 30 -15.64 35.50 2.88
N PRO A 31 -16.57 36.34 3.35
CA PRO A 31 -17.10 36.25 4.70
C PRO A 31 -17.89 34.94 4.84
N MET A 32 -17.62 34.17 5.90
CA MET A 32 -18.22 32.87 6.12
C MET A 32 -18.91 32.78 7.46
N ASN A 33 -20.10 32.19 7.47
CA ASN A 33 -20.86 31.90 8.70
C ASN A 33 -20.63 30.48 9.20
N GLU A 34 -19.99 29.63 8.39
CA GLU A 34 -19.69 28.23 8.70
C GLU A 34 -18.19 28.02 8.79
N THR A 35 -17.77 27.33 9.83
CA THR A 35 -16.36 26.99 10.05
C THR A 35 -16.05 25.65 9.39
N PRO A 36 -14.92 25.54 8.65
CA PRO A 36 -14.46 24.23 8.18
C PRO A 36 -14.26 23.25 9.33
N ASP A 37 -14.48 21.98 9.04
CA ASP A 37 -14.26 20.88 9.99
C ASP A 37 -12.76 20.58 10.10
N TRP A 38 -12.01 21.48 10.75
CA TRP A 38 -10.56 21.44 10.79
C TRP A 38 -9.99 20.13 11.31
N SER A 39 -10.61 19.57 12.34
CA SER A 39 -10.12 18.31 12.94
C SER A 39 -10.12 17.15 11.94
N ASN A 40 -11.23 16.95 11.23
CA ASN A 40 -11.33 15.91 10.23
C ASN A 40 -10.54 16.24 8.95
N ILE A 41 -10.44 17.52 8.57
CA ILE A 41 -9.62 17.96 7.44
C ILE A 41 -8.14 17.59 7.69
N VAL A 42 -7.61 17.89 8.87
CA VAL A 42 -6.24 17.54 9.25
C VAL A 42 -6.04 16.04 9.22
N GLU A 43 -6.96 15.26 9.77
CA GLU A 43 -6.92 13.80 9.77
C GLU A 43 -6.88 13.23 8.35
N GLU A 44 -7.74 13.74 7.45
CA GLU A 44 -7.77 13.29 6.06
C GLU A 44 -6.49 13.66 5.29
N ILE A 45 -5.92 14.84 5.54
CA ILE A 45 -4.65 15.23 4.93
C ILE A 45 -3.52 14.29 5.40
N GLU A 46 -3.45 13.97 6.68
CA GLU A 46 -2.49 13.03 7.22
C GLU A 46 -2.66 11.62 6.64
N SER A 47 -3.92 11.20 6.42
CA SER A 47 -4.25 9.90 5.84
C SER A 47 -3.82 9.74 4.39
N VAL A 48 -3.81 10.82 3.60
CA VAL A 48 -3.42 10.78 2.17
C VAL A 48 -2.02 10.17 2.00
N GLY A 49 -1.04 10.63 2.78
CA GLY A 49 0.33 10.11 2.71
C GLY A 49 0.42 8.65 3.15
N ASN A 50 -0.29 8.28 4.19
CA ASN A 50 -0.33 6.91 4.71
C ASN A 50 -0.97 5.95 3.69
N GLU A 51 -2.04 6.34 3.04
CA GLU A 51 -2.71 5.53 2.02
C GLU A 51 -1.80 5.29 0.81
N GLN A 52 -1.08 6.31 0.35
CA GLN A 52 -0.13 6.18 -0.74
C GLN A 52 1.01 5.21 -0.39
N ARG A 53 1.55 5.32 0.81
CA ARG A 53 2.58 4.39 1.30
C ARG A 53 2.05 2.96 1.42
N HIS A 54 0.87 2.78 1.98
CA HIS A 54 0.23 1.46 2.11
C HIS A 54 -0.03 0.82 0.75
N ALA A 55 -0.40 1.61 -0.27
CA ALA A 55 -0.58 1.11 -1.63
C ALA A 55 0.74 0.54 -2.20
N VAL A 56 1.85 1.25 -2.01
CA VAL A 56 3.18 0.77 -2.45
C VAL A 56 3.60 -0.47 -1.64
N GLU A 57 3.45 -0.45 -0.32
CA GLU A 57 3.75 -1.60 0.54
C GLU A 57 2.97 -2.85 0.13
N SER A 58 1.69 -2.69 -0.19
CA SER A 58 0.84 -3.80 -0.64
C SER A 58 1.32 -4.40 -1.96
N LEU A 59 1.72 -3.57 -2.91
CA LEU A 59 2.28 -4.02 -4.19
C LEU A 59 3.62 -4.74 -4.00
N LEU A 60 4.49 -4.21 -3.14
CA LEU A 60 5.76 -4.85 -2.82
C LEU A 60 5.55 -6.20 -2.11
N LEU A 61 4.59 -6.27 -1.20
CA LEU A 61 4.21 -7.50 -0.52
C LEU A 61 3.76 -8.58 -1.51
N GLN A 62 2.91 -8.21 -2.47
CA GLN A 62 2.46 -9.12 -3.51
C GLN A 62 3.61 -9.58 -4.41
N ALA A 63 4.51 -8.68 -4.78
CA ALA A 63 5.71 -9.03 -5.55
C ALA A 63 6.58 -10.02 -4.78
N MET A 64 6.87 -9.76 -3.51
CA MET A 64 7.65 -10.65 -2.64
C MET A 64 7.01 -12.02 -2.53
N LEU A 65 5.70 -12.09 -2.30
CA LEU A 65 4.97 -13.34 -2.16
C LEU A 65 5.11 -14.21 -3.42
N HIS A 66 4.95 -13.62 -4.60
CA HIS A 66 5.08 -14.35 -5.87
C HIS A 66 6.52 -14.81 -6.13
N MET A 67 7.50 -13.97 -5.78
CA MET A 67 8.92 -14.33 -5.88
C MET A 67 9.28 -15.50 -4.94
N ILE A 68 8.79 -15.46 -3.71
CA ILE A 68 8.98 -16.53 -2.72
C ILE A 68 8.33 -17.82 -3.21
N LYS A 69 7.11 -17.76 -3.74
CA LYS A 69 6.42 -18.94 -4.29
C LYS A 69 7.22 -19.58 -5.42
N ALA A 70 7.76 -18.78 -6.35
CA ALA A 70 8.59 -19.27 -7.45
C ALA A 70 9.86 -19.96 -6.96
N GLU A 71 10.44 -19.46 -5.88
CA GLU A 71 11.64 -20.07 -5.26
C GLU A 71 11.31 -21.34 -4.47
N ALA A 72 10.18 -21.34 -3.76
CA ALA A 72 9.75 -22.47 -2.94
C ALA A 72 9.26 -23.66 -3.77
N TRP A 73 8.67 -23.42 -4.93
CA TRP A 73 8.17 -24.46 -5.85
C TRP A 73 8.69 -24.24 -7.28
N PRO A 74 10.00 -24.36 -7.51
CA PRO A 74 10.60 -24.03 -8.80
C PRO A 74 10.18 -24.95 -9.95
N ASP A 75 9.67 -26.14 -9.64
CA ASP A 75 9.22 -27.10 -10.63
C ASP A 75 7.69 -27.00 -10.93
N CYS A 76 7.00 -26.08 -10.27
CA CYS A 76 5.59 -25.86 -10.52
C CYS A 76 5.36 -25.21 -11.90
N ARG A 77 4.31 -25.65 -12.60
CA ARG A 77 3.93 -25.10 -13.91
C ARG A 77 3.57 -23.61 -13.87
N ASP A 78 3.21 -23.08 -12.69
CA ASP A 78 2.79 -21.71 -12.52
C ASP A 78 3.95 -20.74 -12.22
N VAL A 79 5.19 -21.21 -12.17
CA VAL A 79 6.38 -20.40 -11.84
C VAL A 79 6.50 -19.18 -12.76
N ASP A 80 6.37 -19.37 -14.06
CA ASP A 80 6.48 -18.26 -15.01
C ASP A 80 5.38 -17.22 -14.80
N HIS A 81 4.17 -17.68 -14.50
CA HIS A 81 3.05 -16.79 -14.17
C HIS A 81 3.33 -16.00 -12.88
N TRP A 82 3.85 -16.64 -11.83
CA TRP A 82 4.20 -15.96 -10.59
C TRP A 82 5.29 -14.90 -10.80
N LEU A 83 6.29 -15.21 -11.62
CA LEU A 83 7.36 -14.24 -11.93
C LEU A 83 6.85 -13.08 -12.78
N ASP A 84 5.94 -13.31 -13.71
CA ASP A 84 5.29 -12.26 -14.48
C ASP A 84 4.42 -11.34 -13.60
N GLU A 85 3.66 -11.94 -12.67
CA GLU A 85 2.87 -11.20 -11.68
C GLU A 85 3.79 -10.35 -10.77
N ALA A 86 4.88 -10.94 -10.28
CA ALA A 86 5.86 -10.22 -9.47
C ALA A 86 6.43 -9.00 -10.22
N ARG A 87 6.76 -9.17 -11.49
CA ARG A 87 7.25 -8.07 -12.34
C ARG A 87 6.23 -6.95 -12.47
N LEU A 88 4.96 -7.31 -12.69
CA LEU A 88 3.87 -6.34 -12.77
C LEU A 88 3.69 -5.56 -11.47
N PHE A 89 3.66 -6.25 -10.33
CA PHE A 89 3.53 -5.58 -9.03
C PHE A 89 4.73 -4.68 -8.73
N ARG A 90 5.94 -5.09 -9.08
CA ARG A 90 7.14 -4.25 -8.95
C ARG A 90 7.05 -2.98 -9.81
N ALA A 91 6.61 -3.11 -11.04
CA ALA A 91 6.41 -1.96 -11.94
C ALA A 91 5.35 -0.99 -11.40
N GLN A 92 4.24 -1.50 -10.90
CA GLN A 92 3.20 -0.69 -10.29
C GLN A 92 3.68 0.01 -9.01
N ALA A 93 4.46 -0.67 -8.18
CA ALA A 93 5.07 -0.08 -6.98
C ALA A 93 6.04 1.05 -7.35
N THR A 94 6.88 0.82 -8.34
CA THR A 94 7.84 1.82 -8.84
C THR A 94 7.14 3.07 -9.36
N ALA A 95 6.03 2.91 -10.08
CA ALA A 95 5.25 4.03 -10.60
C ALA A 95 4.62 4.90 -9.51
N ARG A 96 4.33 4.32 -8.35
CA ARG A 96 3.70 5.01 -7.21
C ARG A 96 4.69 5.46 -6.13
N PHE A 97 5.91 4.94 -6.17
CA PHE A 97 6.93 5.25 -5.17
C PHE A 97 7.37 6.71 -5.26
N VAL A 98 7.48 7.34 -4.08
CA VAL A 98 8.06 8.68 -3.95
C VAL A 98 9.18 8.64 -2.91
N PRO A 99 10.21 9.52 -3.01
CA PRO A 99 11.42 9.44 -2.19
C PRO A 99 11.20 9.40 -0.68
N SER A 100 10.16 10.08 -0.17
CA SER A 100 9.84 10.09 1.26
C SER A 100 9.39 8.74 1.81
N MET A 101 9.01 7.81 0.95
CA MET A 101 8.61 6.44 1.34
C MET A 101 9.81 5.58 1.71
N ARG A 102 11.01 5.91 1.21
CA ARG A 102 12.23 5.11 1.42
C ARG A 102 12.53 4.84 2.88
N GLN A 103 12.36 5.83 3.73
CA GLN A 103 12.62 5.73 5.16
C GLN A 103 11.45 5.16 5.97
N ARG A 104 10.27 5.04 5.35
CA ARG A 104 9.04 4.61 5.99
C ARG A 104 8.66 3.18 5.69
N ILE A 105 9.16 2.61 4.59
CA ILE A 105 8.87 1.23 4.20
C ILE A 105 9.84 0.30 4.94
N ASP A 106 9.26 -0.61 5.74
CA ASP A 106 10.01 -1.62 6.49
C ASP A 106 10.01 -2.93 5.69
N MET A 107 11.11 -3.17 4.98
CA MET A 107 11.31 -4.36 4.14
C MET A 107 11.29 -5.65 4.96
N THR A 108 11.84 -5.63 6.17
CA THR A 108 11.84 -6.78 7.06
C THR A 108 10.42 -7.19 7.45
N ARG A 109 9.59 -6.22 7.75
CA ARG A 109 8.17 -6.45 8.07
C ARG A 109 7.42 -7.03 6.88
N LEU A 110 7.60 -6.45 5.69
CA LEU A 110 6.95 -6.92 4.46
C LEU A 110 7.36 -8.36 4.12
N TRP A 111 8.65 -8.67 4.20
CA TRP A 111 9.15 -10.03 3.96
C TRP A 111 8.54 -11.03 4.91
N ARG A 112 8.47 -10.69 6.19
CA ARG A 112 7.86 -11.53 7.22
C ARG A 112 6.37 -11.78 6.94
N LEU A 113 5.64 -10.76 6.52
CA LEU A 113 4.25 -10.89 6.12
C LEU A 113 4.08 -11.79 4.89
N ALA A 114 4.97 -11.64 3.89
CA ALA A 114 4.97 -12.49 2.70
C ALA A 114 5.21 -13.95 3.06
N LEU A 115 6.17 -14.25 3.93
CA LEU A 115 6.44 -15.61 4.41
C LEU A 115 5.21 -16.22 5.11
N ARG A 116 4.49 -15.43 5.90
CA ARG A 116 3.27 -15.89 6.57
C ARG A 116 2.12 -16.14 5.62
N ALA A 117 2.07 -15.43 4.52
CA ALA A 117 1.02 -15.55 3.51
C ALA A 117 1.23 -16.69 2.52
N MET A 118 2.39 -17.36 2.58
CA MET A 118 2.69 -18.48 1.71
C MET A 118 1.72 -19.64 1.93
N PRO A 119 1.28 -20.30 0.84
CA PRO A 119 0.52 -21.53 0.98
C PRO A 119 1.39 -22.62 1.64
N ARG A 120 0.74 -23.55 2.34
CA ARG A 120 1.44 -24.67 2.99
C ARG A 120 1.90 -25.71 1.98
N ARG A 121 1.15 -25.88 0.88
CA ARG A 121 1.43 -26.81 -0.19
C ARG A 121 0.95 -26.23 -1.51
N VAL A 122 1.64 -26.57 -2.57
CA VAL A 122 1.23 -26.30 -3.96
C VAL A 122 1.31 -27.62 -4.72
N ASP A 123 0.21 -28.01 -5.37
CA ASP A 123 0.06 -29.31 -6.05
C ASP A 123 0.47 -30.49 -5.16
N GLY A 124 0.12 -30.43 -3.87
CA GLY A 124 0.43 -31.44 -2.89
C GLY A 124 1.88 -31.45 -2.40
N GLN A 125 2.74 -30.58 -2.90
CA GLN A 125 4.16 -30.53 -2.54
C GLN A 125 4.41 -29.48 -1.45
N PRO A 126 5.25 -29.80 -0.44
CA PRO A 126 5.70 -28.83 0.54
C PRO A 126 6.70 -27.85 -0.10
N PRO A 127 6.85 -26.63 0.47
CA PRO A 127 7.81 -25.67 -0.05
C PRO A 127 9.24 -26.09 0.20
N ARG A 128 10.15 -25.72 -0.70
CA ARG A 128 11.58 -25.74 -0.45
C ARG A 128 11.94 -24.62 0.54
N THR A 129 13.11 -24.74 1.17
CA THR A 129 13.63 -23.71 2.07
C THR A 129 13.85 -22.39 1.30
N VAL A 130 13.32 -21.30 1.86
CA VAL A 130 13.49 -19.95 1.34
C VAL A 130 14.18 -19.07 2.38
N PRO A 131 14.83 -17.95 1.99
CA PRO A 131 15.49 -17.09 2.95
C PRO A 131 14.55 -16.56 4.03
N GLU A 132 15.00 -16.53 5.27
CA GLU A 132 14.25 -15.93 6.40
C GLU A 132 14.24 -14.40 6.34
N ALA A 133 15.28 -13.81 5.76
CA ALA A 133 15.42 -12.37 5.56
C ALA A 133 15.32 -12.05 4.07
N CYS A 134 14.78 -10.88 3.75
CA CYS A 134 14.66 -10.42 2.36
C CYS A 134 16.04 -10.32 1.71
N PRO A 135 16.31 -11.06 0.62
CA PRO A 135 17.60 -11.03 -0.07
C PRO A 135 17.79 -9.78 -0.94
N MET A 136 16.74 -8.99 -1.13
CA MET A 136 16.76 -7.80 -1.98
C MET A 136 16.59 -6.53 -1.16
N THR A 137 17.25 -5.47 -1.58
CA THR A 137 17.00 -4.13 -1.07
C THR A 137 15.74 -3.54 -1.71
N LEU A 138 15.21 -2.47 -1.12
CA LEU A 138 14.09 -1.74 -1.70
C LEU A 138 14.45 -1.20 -3.10
N ASP A 139 15.63 -0.67 -3.29
CA ASP A 139 16.09 -0.18 -4.59
C ASP A 139 16.15 -1.29 -5.65
N GLN A 140 16.60 -2.48 -5.26
CA GLN A 140 16.59 -3.64 -6.16
C GLN A 140 15.18 -4.06 -6.56
N LEU A 141 14.23 -4.04 -5.62
CA LEU A 141 12.82 -4.34 -5.92
C LEU A 141 12.18 -3.31 -6.85
N LEU A 142 12.55 -2.04 -6.70
CA LEU A 142 12.03 -0.94 -7.52
C LEU A 142 12.79 -0.79 -8.86
N SER A 143 13.87 -1.54 -9.05
CA SER A 143 14.64 -1.54 -10.30
C SER A 143 13.88 -2.31 -11.38
N GLU A 144 13.96 -1.82 -12.65
CA GLU A 144 13.42 -2.51 -13.82
C GLU A 144 14.35 -3.60 -14.34
N GLU A 145 15.55 -3.68 -13.82
CA GLU A 145 16.50 -4.72 -14.23
C GLU A 145 16.15 -6.07 -13.58
N PRO A 146 16.20 -7.16 -14.35
CA PRO A 146 15.91 -8.51 -13.86
C PRO A 146 16.93 -9.03 -12.84
#